data_6fa36bd193e4363f4751358c991e52bb
#
_entry.id   6fa36bd193e4363f4751358c991e52bb
#
_cell.length_a   1.000
_cell.length_b   1.000
_cell.length_c   1.000
_cell.angle_alpha   90.00
_cell.angle_beta   90.00
_cell.angle_gamma   90.00
#
_symmetry.space_group_name_H-M   'P 1'
#
loop_
_entity.id
_entity.type
_entity.pdbx_description
1 polymer ?
#
loop_
_entity_poly.entity_id
_entity_poly.type
_entity_poly.pdbx_seq_one_letter_code
_entity_poly.pdbx_strand_id
1 'polypeptide(L)'
;MTQKFLICFPQGGINDMWSVMQQTINYCEREDRILVLDTTKNWFRDDWQAYFSILSPVVYKGVTPELITNLLKQDVFPSELQGKTHEELNHVIWVTEGHMSINGIHVSSPLHLSYKESVIVYAYCAMFRDIMQVFPKLQFTEEILTEFRRRRSMLPEKYISVHIRNTDNKSNVDEFIYNNRHILEKAPLFVASDNLNSIQRCKLEFNNVYSFSTIPDLGGENIHESSLSQKLRTTAEETRKWNSDAILDFLLLTQGEIILCSNYYSGFSMSAKRLQEAYSKNEIQPFY
;
A
#
# COMPACT_ATOMS: atom_id res chain seq x y z
N MET A 1 -26.33 1.66 23.23
CA MET A 1 -25.67 0.51 22.57
C MET A 1 -24.19 0.61 22.81
N THR A 2 -23.51 -0.47 23.12
CA THR A 2 -22.06 -0.48 23.30
C THR A 2 -21.39 -0.36 21.93
N GLN A 3 -20.42 0.57 21.77
CA GLN A 3 -19.67 0.75 20.54
C GLN A 3 -18.95 -0.55 20.14
N LYS A 4 -19.05 -0.93 18.89
CA LYS A 4 -18.37 -2.11 18.31
C LYS A 4 -17.15 -1.72 17.49
N PHE A 5 -16.14 -2.59 17.43
CA PHE A 5 -14.87 -2.31 16.78
C PHE A 5 -14.45 -3.42 15.82
N LEU A 6 -13.69 -3.05 14.79
CA LEU A 6 -12.92 -3.94 13.95
C LEU A 6 -11.45 -3.54 14.06
N ILE A 7 -10.61 -4.39 14.64
CA ILE A 7 -9.14 -4.22 14.60
C ILE A 7 -8.65 -4.87 13.31
N CYS A 8 -8.00 -4.10 12.45
CA CYS A 8 -7.51 -4.57 11.16
C CYS A 8 -5.99 -4.45 11.05
N PHE A 9 -5.35 -5.56 10.67
CA PHE A 9 -3.94 -5.64 10.30
C PHE A 9 -3.83 -5.88 8.79
N PRO A 10 -3.82 -4.83 7.95
CA PRO A 10 -3.74 -5.00 6.49
C PRO A 10 -2.36 -5.54 6.12
N GLN A 11 -2.32 -6.56 5.28
CA GLN A 11 -1.08 -7.18 4.81
C GLN A 11 -0.80 -6.79 3.35
N GLY A 12 0.44 -7.01 2.90
CA GLY A 12 0.84 -6.72 1.52
C GLY A 12 1.49 -5.35 1.33
N GLY A 13 1.73 -5.00 0.07
CA GLY A 13 2.26 -3.69 -0.31
C GLY A 13 1.23 -2.58 -0.13
N ILE A 14 1.62 -1.34 -0.45
CA ILE A 14 0.77 -0.14 -0.25
C ILE A 14 -0.60 -0.26 -0.95
N ASN A 15 -0.63 -0.83 -2.15
CA ASN A 15 -1.89 -1.02 -2.88
C ASN A 15 -2.82 -2.02 -2.20
N ASP A 16 -2.26 -3.13 -1.69
CA ASP A 16 -3.03 -4.14 -0.98
C ASP A 16 -3.56 -3.57 0.33
N MET A 17 -2.75 -2.78 1.03
CA MET A 17 -3.16 -2.06 2.24
C MET A 17 -4.37 -1.14 1.96
N TRP A 18 -4.33 -0.30 0.92
CA TRP A 18 -5.47 0.55 0.55
C TRP A 18 -6.71 -0.26 0.16
N SER A 19 -6.53 -1.40 -0.52
CA SER A 19 -7.64 -2.28 -0.86
C SER A 19 -8.28 -2.92 0.38
N VAL A 20 -7.49 -3.31 1.38
CA VAL A 20 -8.00 -3.79 2.67
C VAL A 20 -8.70 -2.68 3.43
N MET A 21 -8.15 -1.46 3.44
CA MET A 21 -8.81 -0.29 4.03
C MET A 21 -10.19 -0.06 3.43
N GLN A 22 -10.31 -0.11 2.10
CA GLN A 22 -11.60 0.03 1.43
C GLN A 22 -12.63 -1.00 1.90
N GLN A 23 -12.22 -2.28 1.93
CA GLN A 23 -13.12 -3.36 2.35
C GLN A 23 -13.54 -3.23 3.81
N THR A 24 -12.60 -2.91 4.69
CA THR A 24 -12.85 -2.79 6.13
C THR A 24 -13.68 -1.54 6.47
N ILE A 25 -13.48 -0.43 5.75
CA ILE A 25 -14.35 0.76 5.87
C ILE A 25 -15.78 0.40 5.47
N ASN A 26 -15.99 -0.23 4.30
CA ASN A 26 -17.31 -0.63 3.81
C ASN A 26 -17.99 -1.62 4.79
N TYR A 27 -17.22 -2.53 5.37
CA TYR A 27 -17.71 -3.44 6.39
C TYR A 27 -18.15 -2.69 7.65
N CYS A 28 -17.31 -1.77 8.15
CA CYS A 28 -17.60 -1.01 9.36
C CYS A 28 -18.82 -0.08 9.18
N GLU A 29 -18.97 0.55 8.02
CA GLU A 29 -20.14 1.34 7.66
C GLU A 29 -21.44 0.49 7.64
N ARG A 30 -21.37 -0.74 7.13
CA ARG A 30 -22.51 -1.68 7.08
C ARG A 30 -22.89 -2.23 8.46
N GLU A 31 -21.92 -2.54 9.30
CA GLU A 31 -22.11 -3.25 10.58
C GLU A 31 -22.11 -2.32 11.80
N ASP A 32 -22.12 -1.00 11.60
CA ASP A 32 -22.04 0.02 12.65
C ASP A 32 -20.88 -0.21 13.63
N ARG A 33 -19.65 -0.33 13.06
CA ARG A 33 -18.40 -0.55 13.80
C ARG A 33 -17.42 0.58 13.57
N ILE A 34 -16.48 0.73 14.51
CA ILE A 34 -15.32 1.61 14.35
C ILE A 34 -14.12 0.78 13.89
N LEU A 35 -13.47 1.22 12.82
CA LEU A 35 -12.24 0.63 12.30
C LEU A 35 -11.02 1.13 13.09
N VAL A 36 -10.30 0.22 13.71
CA VAL A 36 -9.00 0.45 14.32
C VAL A 36 -7.95 -0.19 13.43
N LEU A 37 -7.20 0.64 12.69
CA LEU A 37 -6.29 0.20 11.65
C LEU A 37 -4.85 0.24 12.17
N ASP A 38 -4.20 -0.91 12.30
CA ASP A 38 -2.81 -1.03 12.70
C ASP A 38 -1.93 -1.52 11.54
N THR A 39 -1.04 -0.67 11.10
CA THR A 39 -0.05 -0.95 10.04
C THR A 39 1.36 -1.17 10.59
N THR A 40 1.53 -1.17 11.91
CA THR A 40 2.85 -1.38 12.53
C THR A 40 3.26 -2.85 12.57
N LYS A 41 2.29 -3.76 12.53
CA LYS A 41 2.47 -5.22 12.61
C LYS A 41 2.49 -5.91 11.24
N ASN A 42 2.50 -5.15 10.15
CA ASN A 42 2.53 -5.66 8.78
C ASN A 42 3.84 -5.30 8.05
N TRP A 43 3.88 -5.48 6.74
CA TRP A 43 5.05 -5.12 5.92
C TRP A 43 5.31 -3.62 5.80
N PHE A 44 4.30 -2.77 6.10
CA PHE A 44 4.44 -1.32 6.11
C PHE A 44 5.29 -0.85 7.31
N ARG A 45 5.18 -1.53 8.49
CA ARG A 45 6.00 -1.35 9.69
C ARG A 45 6.05 0.07 10.25
N ASP A 46 5.07 0.89 9.93
CA ASP A 46 4.95 2.25 10.44
C ASP A 46 3.47 2.61 10.60
N ASP A 47 3.18 3.68 11.33
CA ASP A 47 1.83 4.20 11.44
C ASP A 47 1.44 4.89 10.12
N TRP A 48 0.36 4.42 9.50
CA TRP A 48 -0.18 4.98 8.26
C TRP A 48 -0.54 6.47 8.39
N GLN A 49 -0.88 6.94 9.60
CA GLN A 49 -1.23 8.34 9.86
C GLN A 49 -0.05 9.30 9.66
N ALA A 50 1.17 8.80 9.62
CA ALA A 50 2.34 9.58 9.25
C ALA A 50 2.36 10.02 7.78
N TYR A 51 1.54 9.40 6.93
CA TYR A 51 1.56 9.62 5.48
C TYR A 51 0.25 10.22 4.95
N PHE A 52 -0.88 9.83 5.55
CA PHE A 52 -2.21 10.30 5.14
C PHE A 52 -3.22 10.14 6.27
N SER A 53 -4.34 10.83 6.14
CA SER A 53 -5.55 10.57 6.93
C SER A 53 -6.65 10.01 6.03
N ILE A 54 -7.69 9.40 6.62
CA ILE A 54 -8.84 8.87 5.91
C ILE A 54 -10.08 9.66 6.31
N LEU A 55 -10.76 10.22 5.31
CA LEU A 55 -12.03 10.93 5.48
C LEU A 55 -13.18 9.92 5.59
N SER A 56 -13.30 9.28 6.73
CA SER A 56 -14.44 8.42 7.05
C SER A 56 -14.73 8.48 8.55
N PRO A 57 -16.00 8.64 8.96
CA PRO A 57 -16.37 8.71 10.37
C PRO A 57 -16.16 7.39 11.13
N VAL A 58 -16.08 6.28 10.42
CA VAL A 58 -15.86 4.96 11.03
C VAL A 58 -14.38 4.65 11.29
N VAL A 59 -13.44 5.49 10.83
CA VAL A 59 -12.01 5.25 11.04
C VAL A 59 -11.53 5.95 12.31
N TYR A 60 -11.03 5.17 13.26
CA TYR A 60 -10.48 5.68 14.52
C TYR A 60 -9.13 6.38 14.27
N LYS A 61 -8.99 7.58 14.82
CA LYS A 61 -7.74 8.37 14.74
C LYS A 61 -6.94 8.20 16.04
N GLY A 62 -5.62 8.15 15.92
CA GLY A 62 -4.72 8.03 17.08
C GLY A 62 -4.75 6.62 17.71
N VAL A 63 -4.60 5.60 16.86
CA VAL A 63 -4.46 4.20 17.31
C VAL A 63 -3.18 4.05 18.12
N THR A 64 -3.29 3.44 19.30
CA THR A 64 -2.13 3.14 20.17
C THR A 64 -2.12 1.67 20.58
N PRO A 65 -0.96 1.12 20.95
CA PRO A 65 -0.85 -0.23 21.51
C PRO A 65 -1.77 -0.46 22.72
N GLU A 66 -1.92 0.55 23.58
CA GLU A 66 -2.78 0.50 24.77
C GLU A 66 -4.26 0.43 24.39
N LEU A 67 -4.68 1.18 23.35
CA LEU A 67 -6.06 1.09 22.85
C LEU A 67 -6.37 -0.33 22.38
N ILE A 68 -5.51 -0.90 21.53
CA ILE A 68 -5.68 -2.27 21.01
C ILE A 68 -5.72 -3.27 22.17
N THR A 69 -4.78 -3.18 23.12
CA THR A 69 -4.76 -4.03 24.31
C THR A 69 -6.04 -3.94 25.11
N ASN A 70 -6.60 -2.73 25.27
CA ASN A 70 -7.86 -2.53 26.02
C ASN A 70 -9.07 -3.07 25.26
N LEU A 71 -9.10 -2.95 23.94
CA LEU A 71 -10.15 -3.55 23.11
C LEU A 71 -10.12 -5.08 23.20
N LEU A 72 -8.96 -5.70 23.19
CA LEU A 72 -8.80 -7.15 23.31
C LEU A 72 -9.22 -7.74 24.68
N LYS A 73 -9.48 -6.91 25.68
CA LYS A 73 -10.08 -7.36 26.97
C LYS A 73 -11.60 -7.52 26.90
N GLN A 74 -12.24 -7.03 25.85
CA GLN A 74 -13.69 -7.12 25.66
C GLN A 74 -14.09 -8.50 25.11
N ASP A 75 -15.35 -8.64 24.68
CA ASP A 75 -15.83 -9.80 23.94
C ASP A 75 -15.25 -9.75 22.50
N VAL A 76 -14.29 -10.63 22.22
CA VAL A 76 -13.44 -10.60 21.01
C VAL A 76 -13.73 -11.81 20.13
N PHE A 77 -13.83 -11.59 18.83
CA PHE A 77 -13.73 -12.64 17.83
C PHE A 77 -12.42 -12.49 17.04
N PRO A 78 -11.60 -13.55 16.91
CA PRO A 78 -11.76 -14.86 17.55
C PRO A 78 -11.44 -14.83 19.05
N SER A 79 -12.11 -15.70 19.82
CA SER A 79 -12.00 -15.75 21.27
C SER A 79 -10.59 -16.05 21.79
N GLU A 80 -9.75 -16.70 20.97
CA GLU A 80 -8.36 -17.04 21.25
C GLU A 80 -7.47 -15.80 21.41
N LEU A 81 -7.92 -14.66 20.90
CA LEU A 81 -7.21 -13.38 21.04
C LEU A 81 -7.71 -12.55 22.22
N GLN A 82 -8.78 -12.97 22.90
CA GLN A 82 -9.32 -12.28 24.05
C GLN A 82 -8.30 -12.25 25.19
N GLY A 83 -8.08 -11.07 25.76
CA GLY A 83 -7.13 -10.85 26.86
C GLY A 83 -5.66 -10.73 26.41
N LYS A 84 -5.35 -10.87 25.12
CA LYS A 84 -4.01 -10.63 24.61
C LYS A 84 -3.65 -9.15 24.64
N THR A 85 -2.34 -8.86 24.70
CA THR A 85 -1.82 -7.50 24.55
C THR A 85 -1.44 -7.26 23.07
N HIS A 86 -1.33 -5.98 22.69
CA HIS A 86 -0.84 -5.61 21.35
C HIS A 86 0.56 -6.20 21.06
N GLU A 87 1.43 -6.24 22.06
CA GLU A 87 2.78 -6.80 21.92
C GLU A 87 2.76 -8.30 21.62
N GLU A 88 1.80 -9.03 22.20
CA GLU A 88 1.63 -10.47 21.94
C GLU A 88 1.16 -10.77 20.51
N LEU A 89 0.65 -9.78 19.75
CA LEU A 89 0.24 -9.93 18.35
C LEU A 89 1.42 -9.78 17.37
N ASN A 90 2.58 -10.36 17.67
CA ASN A 90 3.82 -10.08 16.93
C ASN A 90 3.93 -10.74 15.56
N HIS A 91 3.21 -11.79 15.29
CA HIS A 91 3.29 -12.56 14.06
C HIS A 91 1.92 -12.72 13.43
N VAL A 92 1.48 -11.65 12.75
CA VAL A 92 0.28 -11.72 11.92
C VAL A 92 0.68 -12.17 10.52
N ILE A 93 0.24 -13.37 10.14
CA ILE A 93 0.52 -13.95 8.82
C ILE A 93 -0.81 -14.13 8.11
N TRP A 94 -0.92 -13.58 6.91
CA TRP A 94 -2.00 -13.90 6.00
C TRP A 94 -1.82 -15.31 5.42
N VAL A 95 -2.90 -16.09 5.36
CA VAL A 95 -2.93 -17.45 4.81
C VAL A 95 -3.76 -17.49 3.53
N THR A 96 -5.01 -17.08 3.59
CA THR A 96 -5.93 -16.93 2.46
C THR A 96 -6.98 -15.86 2.78
N GLU A 97 -7.89 -15.55 1.84
CA GLU A 97 -8.95 -14.57 2.08
C GLU A 97 -9.78 -14.90 3.33
N GLY A 98 -9.79 -13.97 4.29
CA GLY A 98 -10.51 -14.14 5.56
C GLY A 98 -9.87 -15.15 6.53
N HIS A 99 -8.74 -15.74 6.17
CA HIS A 99 -7.99 -16.65 7.04
C HIS A 99 -6.63 -16.05 7.35
N MET A 100 -6.31 -15.96 8.63
CA MET A 100 -5.05 -15.45 9.12
C MET A 100 -4.46 -16.40 10.17
N SER A 101 -3.18 -16.30 10.40
CA SER A 101 -2.51 -16.84 11.58
C SER A 101 -1.94 -15.69 12.40
N ILE A 102 -2.34 -15.61 13.66
CA ILE A 102 -1.76 -14.66 14.62
C ILE A 102 -1.11 -15.50 15.71
N ASN A 103 0.22 -15.43 15.80
CA ASN A 103 1.01 -16.25 16.73
C ASN A 103 0.73 -17.76 16.64
N GLY A 104 0.49 -18.27 15.43
CA GLY A 104 0.13 -19.68 15.20
C GLY A 104 -1.33 -20.03 15.46
N ILE A 105 -2.15 -19.09 15.91
CA ILE A 105 -3.61 -19.25 16.03
C ILE A 105 -4.24 -18.98 14.66
N HIS A 106 -4.86 -19.99 14.08
CA HIS A 106 -5.59 -19.85 12.82
C HIS A 106 -6.97 -19.25 13.06
N VAL A 107 -7.25 -18.17 12.37
CA VAL A 107 -8.48 -17.39 12.51
C VAL A 107 -9.15 -17.24 11.18
N SER A 108 -10.46 -17.37 11.16
CA SER A 108 -11.29 -17.05 10.00
C SER A 108 -12.32 -16.00 10.38
N SER A 109 -12.21 -14.81 9.79
CA SER A 109 -13.11 -13.68 10.05
C SER A 109 -13.58 -13.02 8.74
N PRO A 110 -14.26 -13.75 7.83
CA PRO A 110 -14.66 -13.20 6.55
C PRO A 110 -15.66 -12.05 6.70
N LEU A 111 -15.40 -10.93 6.02
CA LEU A 111 -16.18 -9.70 6.14
C LEU A 111 -17.57 -9.74 5.47
N HIS A 112 -17.96 -10.84 4.84
CA HIS A 112 -19.33 -11.02 4.37
C HIS A 112 -20.29 -11.48 5.48
N LEU A 113 -19.76 -11.91 6.63
CA LEU A 113 -20.54 -12.32 7.80
C LEU A 113 -20.69 -11.15 8.78
N SER A 114 -21.79 -11.19 9.53
CA SER A 114 -22.00 -10.30 10.70
C SER A 114 -21.59 -11.02 11.97
N TYR A 115 -21.00 -10.30 12.92
CA TYR A 115 -20.50 -10.83 14.20
C TYR A 115 -21.20 -10.13 15.36
N LYS A 116 -21.54 -10.91 16.39
CA LYS A 116 -22.18 -10.40 17.61
C LYS A 116 -21.19 -9.74 18.57
N GLU A 117 -19.93 -10.18 18.52
CA GLU A 117 -18.85 -9.77 19.41
C GLU A 117 -18.58 -8.26 19.30
N SER A 118 -18.17 -7.67 20.42
CA SER A 118 -17.87 -6.24 20.51
C SER A 118 -16.64 -5.86 19.69
N VAL A 119 -15.67 -6.77 19.57
CA VAL A 119 -14.43 -6.57 18.86
C VAL A 119 -14.19 -7.73 17.88
N ILE A 120 -13.87 -7.40 16.64
CA ILE A 120 -13.42 -8.37 15.65
C ILE A 120 -11.96 -8.07 15.34
N VAL A 121 -11.15 -9.11 15.22
CA VAL A 121 -9.77 -9.00 14.71
C VAL A 121 -9.71 -9.56 13.31
N TYR A 122 -9.13 -8.80 12.40
CA TYR A 122 -9.06 -9.12 10.97
C TYR A 122 -7.66 -8.82 10.43
N ALA A 123 -7.12 -9.73 9.63
CA ALA A 123 -5.93 -9.49 8.84
C ALA A 123 -6.10 -10.08 7.45
N TYR A 124 -5.67 -9.35 6.43
CA TYR A 124 -5.83 -9.76 5.05
C TYR A 124 -4.84 -9.07 4.12
N CYS A 125 -4.49 -9.78 3.04
CA CYS A 125 -3.79 -9.23 1.89
C CYS A 125 -4.74 -9.26 0.68
N ALA A 126 -5.22 -8.09 0.28
CA ALA A 126 -6.22 -7.96 -0.78
C ALA A 126 -5.57 -7.95 -2.16
N MET A 127 -5.01 -9.08 -2.59
CA MET A 127 -4.40 -9.18 -3.91
C MET A 127 -5.35 -8.69 -5.01
N PHE A 128 -4.94 -7.70 -5.80
CA PHE A 128 -5.58 -7.20 -7.01
C PHE A 128 -6.98 -6.58 -6.87
N ARG A 129 -7.36 -6.07 -5.70
CA ARG A 129 -8.66 -5.41 -5.53
C ARG A 129 -8.60 -3.91 -5.79
N ASP A 130 -9.77 -3.37 -6.12
CA ASP A 130 -9.97 -1.98 -6.46
C ASP A 130 -9.77 -1.04 -5.26
N ILE A 131 -9.17 0.13 -5.47
CA ILE A 131 -8.97 1.17 -4.45
C ILE A 131 -9.76 2.45 -4.75
N MET A 132 -10.61 2.44 -5.78
CA MET A 132 -11.28 3.63 -6.31
C MET A 132 -12.25 4.29 -5.33
N GLN A 133 -12.74 3.57 -4.32
CA GLN A 133 -13.63 4.14 -3.30
C GLN A 133 -12.88 4.71 -2.10
N VAL A 134 -11.71 4.12 -1.73
CA VAL A 134 -10.92 4.61 -0.59
C VAL A 134 -10.01 5.75 -1.00
N PHE A 135 -9.42 5.69 -2.21
CA PHE A 135 -8.41 6.65 -2.64
C PHE A 135 -8.89 8.10 -2.60
N PRO A 136 -10.14 8.45 -3.04
CA PRO A 136 -10.68 9.80 -2.89
C PRO A 136 -10.91 10.24 -1.43
N LYS A 137 -10.95 9.29 -0.49
CA LYS A 137 -11.06 9.58 0.95
C LYS A 137 -9.70 9.81 1.62
N LEU A 138 -8.58 9.55 0.91
CA LEU A 138 -7.24 9.78 1.46
C LEU A 138 -6.87 11.26 1.38
N GLN A 139 -6.37 11.79 2.49
CA GLN A 139 -5.73 13.10 2.57
C GLN A 139 -4.27 12.91 2.95
N PHE A 140 -3.37 13.08 1.98
CA PHE A 140 -1.94 12.97 2.23
C PHE A 140 -1.46 14.11 3.15
N THR A 141 -0.47 13.81 3.99
CA THR A 141 0.14 14.81 4.88
C THR A 141 0.86 15.86 4.07
N GLU A 142 1.06 17.06 4.66
CA GLU A 142 1.77 18.15 3.98
C GLU A 142 3.22 17.77 3.66
N GLU A 143 3.84 16.90 4.44
CA GLU A 143 5.17 16.35 4.16
C GLU A 143 5.17 15.57 2.83
N ILE A 144 4.22 14.65 2.64
CA ILE A 144 4.06 13.89 1.38
C ILE A 144 3.74 14.83 0.22
N LEU A 145 2.82 15.77 0.40
CA LEU A 145 2.42 16.69 -0.67
C LEU A 145 3.54 17.65 -1.07
N THR A 146 4.34 18.14 -0.11
CA THR A 146 5.47 19.00 -0.38
C THR A 146 6.54 18.26 -1.18
N GLU A 147 6.86 17.03 -0.78
CA GLU A 147 7.83 16.22 -1.50
C GLU A 147 7.30 15.79 -2.88
N PHE A 148 6.01 15.49 -2.99
CA PHE A 148 5.35 15.24 -4.27
C PHE A 148 5.51 16.44 -5.22
N ARG A 149 5.16 17.67 -4.78
CA ARG A 149 5.28 18.87 -5.59
C ARG A 149 6.74 19.12 -6.00
N ARG A 150 7.69 18.89 -5.10
CA ARG A 150 9.12 18.98 -5.38
C ARG A 150 9.55 18.01 -6.47
N ARG A 151 9.21 16.72 -6.36
CA ARG A 151 9.54 15.72 -7.38
C ARG A 151 8.82 15.99 -8.70
N ARG A 152 7.56 16.40 -8.65
CA ARG A 152 6.79 16.74 -9.84
C ARG A 152 7.38 17.95 -10.58
N SER A 153 7.89 18.96 -9.88
CA SER A 153 8.55 20.12 -10.50
C SER A 153 9.88 19.78 -11.19
N MET A 154 10.49 18.66 -10.85
CA MET A 154 11.71 18.17 -11.52
C MET A 154 11.41 17.38 -12.79
N LEU A 155 10.15 16.97 -12.99
CA LEU A 155 9.70 16.29 -14.19
C LEU A 155 9.24 17.32 -15.25
N PRO A 156 9.41 17.01 -16.53
CA PRO A 156 8.78 17.78 -17.59
C PRO A 156 7.25 17.82 -17.45
N GLU A 157 6.62 18.81 -18.06
CA GLU A 157 5.14 18.90 -18.07
C GLU A 157 4.49 17.62 -18.56
N LYS A 158 5.04 17.09 -19.67
CA LYS A 158 4.59 15.83 -20.29
C LYS A 158 5.66 14.77 -20.18
N TYR A 159 5.30 13.60 -19.70
CA TYR A 159 6.18 12.45 -19.60
C TYR A 159 5.38 11.14 -19.67
N ILE A 160 6.08 10.05 -19.97
CA ILE A 160 5.54 8.71 -19.93
C ILE A 160 5.90 8.09 -18.57
N SER A 161 4.91 7.58 -17.87
CA SER A 161 5.09 6.80 -16.65
C SER A 161 5.40 5.34 -16.99
N VAL A 162 6.42 4.80 -16.34
CA VAL A 162 6.84 3.41 -16.50
C VAL A 162 6.92 2.75 -15.13
N HIS A 163 6.20 1.65 -14.93
CA HIS A 163 6.34 0.82 -13.74
C HIS A 163 6.92 -0.54 -14.11
N ILE A 164 8.07 -0.86 -13.53
CA ILE A 164 8.75 -2.15 -13.74
C ILE A 164 8.74 -2.95 -12.43
N ARG A 165 7.93 -4.01 -12.40
CA ARG A 165 7.92 -5.00 -11.32
C ARG A 165 8.93 -6.10 -11.66
N ASN A 166 10.01 -6.22 -10.87
CA ASN A 166 11.09 -7.16 -11.18
C ASN A 166 11.79 -7.71 -9.94
N THR A 167 11.03 -8.09 -8.91
CA THR A 167 11.54 -8.76 -7.72
C THR A 167 10.92 -10.15 -7.54
N ASP A 168 9.86 -10.31 -6.74
CA ASP A 168 9.09 -11.54 -6.57
C ASP A 168 8.34 -11.95 -7.85
N ASN A 169 7.97 -10.97 -8.65
CA ASN A 169 7.30 -11.16 -9.93
C ASN A 169 8.22 -10.67 -11.05
N LYS A 170 9.01 -11.58 -11.60
CA LYS A 170 10.05 -11.28 -12.58
C LYS A 170 9.47 -10.77 -13.88
N SER A 171 10.07 -9.71 -14.42
CA SER A 171 9.80 -9.16 -15.74
C SER A 171 11.06 -9.26 -16.61
N ASN A 172 10.89 -9.60 -17.87
CA ASN A 172 11.96 -9.44 -18.86
C ASN A 172 12.03 -7.96 -19.29
N VAL A 173 12.91 -7.20 -18.66
CA VAL A 173 13.03 -5.74 -18.88
C VAL A 173 13.46 -5.43 -20.32
N ASP A 174 14.34 -6.22 -20.92
CA ASP A 174 14.80 -6.01 -22.29
C ASP A 174 13.67 -6.24 -23.31
N GLU A 175 12.89 -7.27 -23.12
CA GLU A 175 11.70 -7.54 -23.95
C GLU A 175 10.63 -6.44 -23.76
N PHE A 176 10.42 -5.98 -22.53
CA PHE A 176 9.50 -4.86 -22.25
C PHE A 176 9.95 -3.59 -22.98
N ILE A 177 11.24 -3.24 -22.91
CA ILE A 177 11.82 -2.09 -23.62
C ILE A 177 11.67 -2.26 -25.13
N TYR A 178 12.02 -3.42 -25.66
CA TYR A 178 11.95 -3.71 -27.10
C TYR A 178 10.52 -3.54 -27.62
N ASN A 179 9.56 -4.16 -26.97
CA ASN A 179 8.14 -4.14 -27.40
C ASN A 179 7.51 -2.75 -27.31
N ASN A 180 7.98 -1.89 -26.39
CA ASN A 180 7.41 -0.57 -26.14
C ASN A 180 8.30 0.59 -26.63
N ARG A 181 9.44 0.31 -27.30
CA ARG A 181 10.42 1.32 -27.72
C ARG A 181 9.78 2.47 -28.48
N HIS A 182 8.88 2.16 -29.41
CA HIS A 182 8.17 3.13 -30.25
C HIS A 182 7.30 4.13 -29.45
N ILE A 183 6.97 3.81 -28.19
CA ILE A 183 6.28 4.72 -27.25
C ILE A 183 7.33 5.39 -26.36
N LEU A 184 8.25 4.62 -25.78
CA LEU A 184 9.23 5.08 -24.78
C LEU A 184 10.17 6.18 -25.34
N GLU A 185 10.40 6.24 -26.64
CA GLU A 185 11.22 7.26 -27.29
C GLU A 185 10.49 8.58 -27.55
N LYS A 186 9.16 8.65 -27.34
CA LYS A 186 8.37 9.84 -27.68
C LYS A 186 8.44 10.98 -26.68
N ALA A 187 8.75 10.68 -25.41
CA ALA A 187 8.79 11.67 -24.35
C ALA A 187 9.75 11.26 -23.24
N PRO A 188 10.13 12.16 -22.34
CA PRO A 188 10.85 11.82 -21.11
C PRO A 188 10.11 10.75 -20.30
N LEU A 189 10.87 9.91 -19.59
CA LEU A 189 10.33 8.78 -18.82
C LEU A 189 10.43 9.06 -17.32
N PHE A 190 9.35 8.86 -16.58
CA PHE A 190 9.40 8.64 -15.15
C PHE A 190 9.34 7.14 -14.90
N VAL A 191 10.37 6.58 -14.27
CA VAL A 191 10.49 5.13 -14.01
C VAL A 191 10.42 4.86 -12.53
N ALA A 192 9.37 4.14 -12.12
CA ALA A 192 9.22 3.54 -10.81
C ALA A 192 9.47 2.03 -10.90
N SER A 193 10.27 1.49 -9.99
CA SER A 193 10.59 0.05 -9.95
C SER A 193 10.93 -0.37 -8.53
N ASP A 194 10.73 -1.65 -8.25
CA ASP A 194 11.21 -2.33 -7.04
C ASP A 194 12.61 -2.94 -7.22
N ASN A 195 13.27 -2.68 -8.35
CA ASN A 195 14.57 -3.25 -8.69
C ASN A 195 15.50 -2.19 -9.31
N LEU A 196 16.64 -1.96 -8.66
CA LEU A 196 17.62 -0.95 -9.08
C LEU A 196 18.15 -1.19 -10.49
N ASN A 197 18.45 -2.46 -10.84
CA ASN A 197 18.99 -2.81 -12.15
C ASN A 197 18.00 -2.47 -13.27
N SER A 198 16.70 -2.59 -13.02
CA SER A 198 15.66 -2.22 -14.01
C SER A 198 15.68 -0.72 -14.31
N ILE A 199 15.88 0.13 -13.28
CA ILE A 199 16.01 1.58 -13.44
C ILE A 199 17.29 1.91 -14.22
N GLN A 200 18.42 1.29 -13.86
CA GLN A 200 19.70 1.47 -14.54
C GLN A 200 19.61 1.06 -16.01
N ARG A 201 18.92 -0.05 -16.28
CA ARG A 201 18.71 -0.53 -17.66
C ARG A 201 17.93 0.49 -18.52
N CYS A 202 16.89 1.12 -17.97
CA CYS A 202 16.19 2.21 -18.66
C CYS A 202 17.10 3.42 -18.88
N LYS A 203 17.93 3.80 -17.91
CA LYS A 203 18.88 4.93 -18.04
C LYS A 203 19.97 4.70 -19.08
N LEU A 204 20.34 3.45 -19.35
CA LEU A 204 21.28 3.08 -20.42
C LEU A 204 20.64 3.17 -21.82
N GLU A 205 19.35 2.93 -21.93
CA GLU A 205 18.64 2.92 -23.22
C GLU A 205 18.07 4.30 -23.62
N PHE A 206 17.73 5.14 -22.63
CA PHE A 206 17.03 6.40 -22.89
C PHE A 206 17.73 7.57 -22.17
N ASN A 207 17.82 8.72 -22.85
CA ASN A 207 18.55 9.89 -22.34
C ASN A 207 17.82 10.66 -21.21
N ASN A 208 16.48 10.66 -21.23
CA ASN A 208 15.64 11.49 -20.33
C ASN A 208 14.85 10.59 -19.38
N VAL A 209 15.54 9.91 -18.46
CA VAL A 209 14.94 9.00 -17.47
C VAL A 209 15.05 9.59 -16.08
N TYR A 210 13.90 9.77 -15.44
CA TYR A 210 13.74 10.26 -14.08
C TYR A 210 13.32 9.11 -13.16
N SER A 211 13.93 9.03 -12.01
CA SER A 211 13.56 8.13 -10.91
C SER A 211 14.06 8.75 -9.63
N PHE A 212 13.21 8.83 -8.61
CA PHE A 212 13.51 9.57 -7.38
C PHE A 212 13.69 8.67 -6.16
N SER A 213 13.09 7.50 -6.17
CA SER A 213 13.12 6.59 -5.04
C SER A 213 14.48 5.91 -4.88
N THR A 214 14.91 5.79 -3.64
CA THR A 214 16.13 5.05 -3.30
C THR A 214 15.80 3.55 -3.22
N ILE A 215 16.15 2.82 -4.25
CA ILE A 215 15.95 1.37 -4.29
C ILE A 215 17.25 0.69 -3.84
N PRO A 216 17.24 -0.09 -2.76
CA PRO A 216 18.41 -0.86 -2.37
C PRO A 216 18.69 -1.98 -3.37
N ASP A 217 19.95 -2.33 -3.53
CA ASP A 217 20.33 -3.52 -4.27
C ASP A 217 20.05 -4.76 -3.42
N LEU A 218 18.97 -5.44 -3.70
CA LEU A 218 18.54 -6.65 -3.00
C LEU A 218 18.85 -7.93 -3.80
N GLY A 219 19.70 -7.86 -4.81
CA GLY A 219 20.01 -9.03 -5.65
C GLY A 219 18.80 -9.61 -6.40
N GLY A 220 17.72 -8.82 -6.54
CA GLY A 220 16.45 -9.23 -7.16
C GLY A 220 15.47 -9.91 -6.20
N GLU A 221 15.72 -9.90 -4.89
CA GLU A 221 14.74 -10.27 -3.87
C GLU A 221 13.68 -9.17 -3.71
N ASN A 222 12.51 -9.53 -3.18
CA ASN A 222 11.44 -8.56 -2.97
C ASN A 222 11.74 -7.60 -1.80
N ILE A 223 11.24 -6.37 -1.90
CA ILE A 223 11.48 -5.34 -0.88
C ILE A 223 10.76 -5.66 0.44
N HIS A 224 9.69 -6.45 0.41
CA HIS A 224 8.81 -6.66 1.57
C HIS A 224 9.31 -7.79 2.49
N GLU A 225 9.82 -8.88 1.92
CA GLU A 225 10.05 -10.14 2.64
C GLU A 225 11.52 -10.52 2.75
N SER A 226 12.41 -9.92 1.94
CA SER A 226 13.80 -10.34 1.91
C SER A 226 14.49 -10.15 3.26
N SER A 227 15.33 -11.09 3.64
CA SER A 227 16.14 -10.98 4.86
C SER A 227 17.08 -9.77 4.82
N LEU A 228 17.52 -9.38 3.62
CA LEU A 228 18.35 -8.21 3.40
C LEU A 228 17.54 -6.92 3.59
N SER A 229 16.32 -6.85 3.04
CA SER A 229 15.42 -5.71 3.26
C SER A 229 15.09 -5.53 4.74
N GLN A 230 14.91 -6.64 5.48
CA GLN A 230 14.70 -6.59 6.93
C GLN A 230 15.89 -6.00 7.68
N LYS A 231 17.11 -6.29 7.23
CA LYS A 231 18.34 -5.73 7.78
C LYS A 231 18.54 -4.26 7.42
N LEU A 232 18.11 -3.83 6.24
CA LEU A 232 18.24 -2.46 5.76
C LEU A 232 17.16 -1.53 6.35
N ARG A 233 16.01 -2.07 6.76
CA ARG A 233 14.94 -1.31 7.46
C ARG A 233 15.12 -1.39 8.98
N THR A 234 16.27 -0.98 9.47
CA THR A 234 16.61 -1.09 10.90
C THR A 234 16.09 0.08 11.72
N THR A 235 15.86 1.22 11.08
CA THR A 235 15.38 2.45 11.74
C THR A 235 13.98 2.83 11.27
N ALA A 236 13.25 3.56 12.12
CA ALA A 236 11.96 4.14 11.76
C ALA A 236 12.10 5.13 10.60
N GLU A 237 13.22 5.86 10.52
CA GLU A 237 13.51 6.82 9.46
C GLU A 237 13.65 6.14 8.09
N GLU A 238 14.41 5.04 8.01
CA GLU A 238 14.54 4.26 6.77
C GLU A 238 13.20 3.66 6.34
N THR A 239 12.43 3.12 7.29
CA THR A 239 11.09 2.61 7.02
C THR A 239 10.18 3.71 6.47
N ARG A 240 10.18 4.88 7.10
CA ARG A 240 9.39 6.04 6.68
C ARG A 240 9.78 6.51 5.29
N LYS A 241 11.08 6.59 5.00
CA LYS A 241 11.58 6.97 3.68
C LYS A 241 11.10 6.00 2.59
N TRP A 242 11.20 4.69 2.80
CA TRP A 242 10.79 3.71 1.79
C TRP A 242 9.27 3.72 1.54
N ASN A 243 8.49 3.85 2.61
CA ASN A 243 7.04 3.96 2.48
C ASN A 243 6.64 5.27 1.77
N SER A 244 7.27 6.38 2.12
CA SER A 244 7.07 7.67 1.42
C SER A 244 7.46 7.57 -0.05
N ASP A 245 8.59 6.96 -0.37
CA ASP A 245 9.04 6.75 -1.75
C ASP A 245 8.03 5.94 -2.56
N ALA A 246 7.48 4.85 -1.99
CA ALA A 246 6.47 4.04 -2.66
C ALA A 246 5.16 4.84 -2.91
N ILE A 247 4.71 5.65 -1.94
CA ILE A 247 3.54 6.52 -2.10
C ILE A 247 3.81 7.56 -3.18
N LEU A 248 4.96 8.21 -3.14
CA LEU A 248 5.34 9.27 -4.09
C LEU A 248 5.49 8.73 -5.52
N ASP A 249 6.08 7.55 -5.68
CA ASP A 249 6.17 6.89 -6.97
C ASP A 249 4.78 6.57 -7.53
N PHE A 250 3.87 6.08 -6.67
CA PHE A 250 2.48 5.85 -7.06
C PHE A 250 1.79 7.13 -7.55
N LEU A 251 1.92 8.22 -6.79
CA LEU A 251 1.34 9.51 -7.13
C LEU A 251 1.90 10.07 -8.44
N LEU A 252 3.22 9.99 -8.64
CA LEU A 252 3.87 10.45 -9.87
C LEU A 252 3.50 9.59 -11.07
N LEU A 253 3.32 8.28 -10.91
CA LEU A 253 2.85 7.42 -12.00
C LEU A 253 1.50 7.89 -12.55
N THR A 254 0.58 8.35 -11.69
CA THR A 254 -0.75 8.80 -12.11
C THR A 254 -0.74 10.10 -12.92
N GLN A 255 0.40 10.83 -12.98
CA GLN A 255 0.52 12.14 -13.62
C GLN A 255 1.09 12.08 -15.04
N GLY A 256 1.63 10.95 -15.48
CA GLY A 256 2.15 10.82 -16.84
C GLY A 256 1.04 10.77 -17.89
N GLU A 257 1.35 11.05 -19.14
CA GLU A 257 0.37 10.98 -20.24
C GLU A 257 -0.10 9.53 -20.49
N ILE A 258 0.81 8.57 -20.31
CA ILE A 258 0.57 7.13 -20.50
C ILE A 258 1.29 6.40 -19.38
N ILE A 259 0.67 5.34 -18.84
CA ILE A 259 1.33 4.41 -17.93
C ILE A 259 1.61 3.09 -18.65
N LEU A 260 2.89 2.77 -18.81
CA LEU A 260 3.36 1.46 -19.25
C LEU A 260 3.78 0.62 -18.05
N CYS A 261 3.44 -0.66 -18.04
CA CYS A 261 3.83 -1.58 -16.98
C CYS A 261 4.42 -2.87 -17.56
N SER A 262 5.52 -3.32 -16.94
CA SER A 262 6.18 -4.56 -17.34
C SER A 262 5.40 -5.81 -16.94
N ASN A 263 4.50 -5.68 -15.97
CA ASN A 263 3.69 -6.78 -15.46
C ASN A 263 2.23 -6.35 -15.33
N TYR A 264 1.35 -6.98 -16.10
CA TYR A 264 -0.09 -6.72 -16.10
C TYR A 264 -0.79 -7.13 -14.79
N TYR A 265 -0.16 -7.98 -13.98
CA TYR A 265 -0.71 -8.44 -12.72
C TYR A 265 -0.23 -7.63 -11.50
N SER A 266 0.51 -6.55 -11.70
CA SER A 266 0.90 -5.67 -10.61
C SER A 266 -0.26 -4.78 -10.18
N GLY A 267 -0.81 -5.03 -8.98
CA GLY A 267 -1.87 -4.21 -8.39
C GLY A 267 -1.49 -2.73 -8.31
N PHE A 268 -0.23 -2.41 -8.04
CA PHE A 268 0.30 -1.06 -7.98
C PHE A 268 0.12 -0.28 -9.30
N SER A 269 0.56 -0.84 -10.42
CA SER A 269 0.42 -0.18 -11.72
C SER A 269 -1.02 -0.21 -12.26
N MET A 270 -1.76 -1.27 -11.99
CA MET A 270 -3.18 -1.34 -12.37
C MET A 270 -4.01 -0.26 -11.67
N SER A 271 -3.80 -0.06 -10.38
CA SER A 271 -4.48 0.99 -9.62
C SER A 271 -4.06 2.39 -10.08
N ALA A 272 -2.76 2.61 -10.36
CA ALA A 272 -2.29 3.87 -10.92
C ALA A 272 -2.95 4.19 -12.27
N LYS A 273 -3.09 3.20 -13.17
CA LYS A 273 -3.79 3.36 -14.45
C LYS A 273 -5.25 3.74 -14.27
N ARG A 274 -5.97 3.03 -13.40
CA ARG A 274 -7.39 3.33 -13.12
C ARG A 274 -7.59 4.73 -12.57
N LEU A 275 -6.70 5.17 -11.67
CA LEU A 275 -6.74 6.54 -11.16
C LEU A 275 -6.44 7.57 -12.24
N GLN A 276 -5.44 7.35 -13.09
CA GLN A 276 -5.15 8.22 -14.22
C GLN A 276 -6.37 8.36 -15.16
N GLU A 277 -7.02 7.25 -15.48
CA GLU A 277 -8.24 7.24 -16.27
C GLU A 277 -9.38 8.01 -15.61
N ALA A 278 -9.57 7.83 -14.28
CA ALA A 278 -10.59 8.55 -13.52
C ALA A 278 -10.32 10.05 -13.45
N TYR A 279 -9.06 10.47 -13.31
CA TYR A 279 -8.67 11.88 -13.40
C TYR A 279 -8.95 12.46 -14.78
N SER A 280 -8.61 11.75 -15.85
CA SER A 280 -8.85 12.20 -17.23
C SER A 280 -10.34 12.35 -17.57
N LYS A 281 -11.20 11.59 -16.92
CA LYS A 281 -12.66 11.64 -17.06
C LYS A 281 -13.34 12.58 -16.05
N ASN A 282 -12.60 13.24 -15.17
CA ASN A 282 -13.09 14.05 -14.04
C ASN A 282 -14.00 13.27 -13.06
N GLU A 283 -13.86 11.95 -12.97
CA GLU A 283 -14.60 11.11 -12.02
C GLU A 283 -14.05 11.27 -10.59
N ILE A 284 -12.78 11.56 -10.47
CA ILE A 284 -12.08 11.86 -9.20
C ILE A 284 -11.25 13.13 -9.39
N GLN A 285 -11.28 14.04 -8.41
CA GLN A 285 -10.40 15.21 -8.42
C GLN A 285 -9.00 14.83 -7.95
N PRO A 286 -7.96 15.30 -8.65
CA PRO A 286 -6.59 15.16 -8.14
C PRO A 286 -6.42 15.87 -6.79
N PHE A 287 -5.61 15.30 -5.91
CA PHE A 287 -5.40 15.81 -4.53
C PHE A 287 -4.17 16.72 -4.39
N TYR A 288 -3.68 17.30 -5.47
CA TYR A 288 -2.53 18.22 -5.52
C TYR A 288 -2.90 19.60 -6.07
#